data_fdaf201b1f5f138affef91b04744136c
#
_entry.id   fdaf201b1f5f138affef91b04744136c
#
_cell.length_a   1.000
_cell.length_b   1.000
_cell.length_c   1.000
_cell.angle_alpha   90.00
_cell.angle_beta   90.00
_cell.angle_gamma   90.00
#
_symmetry.space_group_name_H-M   'P 1'
#
loop_
_entity.id
_entity.type
_entity.pdbx_description
1 polymer ?
#
loop_
_entity_poly.entity_id
_entity_poly.type
_entity_poly.pdbx_seq_one_letter_code
_entity_poly.pdbx_strand_id
1 'polypeptide(L)'
;LIAQSFSKPWAMTGWRIGYLMSSAPVIRKLTALHGHILTCVPSMLQAACETALETDTAPMRETYAKRRALVLRRLHAMGLCCLIPEGAFYAFPDIRAFGLCSEAFCLRLIAEAGVAAVPGSCFGTEGHVRISYCCGEQTLERGMDRLEAFLEKLKQERRT
;
A
#
# COMPACT_ATOMS: atom_id res chain seq x y z
N LEU A 1 17.86 -2.35 -16.80
CA LEU A 1 17.00 -3.46 -16.42
C LEU A 1 15.77 -2.92 -15.70
N ILE A 2 14.58 -3.24 -16.20
CA ILE A 2 13.30 -2.89 -15.58
C ILE A 2 12.64 -4.18 -15.11
N ALA A 3 12.24 -4.21 -13.84
CA ALA A 3 11.48 -5.31 -13.25
C ALA A 3 10.07 -4.81 -12.93
N GLN A 4 9.05 -5.51 -13.40
CA GLN A 4 7.65 -5.18 -13.19
C GLN A 4 6.87 -6.39 -12.71
N SER A 5 5.74 -6.14 -12.06
CA SER A 5 4.88 -7.16 -11.49
C SER A 5 3.45 -7.01 -11.99
N PHE A 6 2.77 -8.11 -12.24
CA PHE A 6 1.33 -8.15 -12.51
C PHE A 6 0.48 -8.02 -11.23
N SER A 7 1.10 -8.13 -10.06
CA SER A 7 0.40 -8.23 -8.77
C SER A 7 -0.54 -7.06 -8.49
N LYS A 8 -0.10 -5.81 -8.73
CA LYS A 8 -0.86 -4.62 -8.32
C LYS A 8 -1.67 -4.02 -9.46
N PRO A 9 -1.09 -3.76 -10.66
CA PRO A 9 -1.86 -3.13 -11.75
C PRO A 9 -3.07 -3.95 -12.20
N TRP A 10 -2.98 -5.28 -12.14
CA TRP A 10 -4.04 -6.19 -12.61
C TRP A 10 -4.67 -7.02 -11.49
N ALA A 11 -4.46 -6.65 -10.21
CA ALA A 11 -4.99 -7.36 -9.04
C ALA A 11 -4.61 -8.86 -8.98
N MET A 12 -3.47 -9.24 -9.57
CA MET A 12 -2.98 -10.62 -9.68
C MET A 12 -2.01 -10.99 -8.56
N THR A 13 -2.27 -10.58 -7.32
CA THR A 13 -1.34 -10.75 -6.19
C THR A 13 -1.04 -12.21 -5.85
N GLY A 14 -2.03 -13.09 -5.97
CA GLY A 14 -1.91 -14.53 -5.71
C GLY A 14 -1.20 -15.31 -6.82
N TRP A 15 -1.09 -14.74 -8.03
CA TRP A 15 -0.50 -15.41 -9.19
C TRP A 15 1.02 -15.49 -9.14
N ARG A 16 1.67 -14.64 -8.34
CA ARG A 16 3.13 -14.61 -8.11
C ARG A 16 3.95 -14.49 -9.39
N ILE A 17 3.57 -13.56 -10.28
CA ILE A 17 4.18 -13.38 -11.61
C ILE A 17 4.59 -11.94 -11.86
N GLY A 18 5.68 -11.78 -12.60
CA GLY A 18 6.22 -10.50 -13.05
C GLY A 18 7.05 -10.71 -14.31
N TYR A 19 7.67 -9.64 -14.78
CA TYR A 19 8.50 -9.69 -15.99
C TYR A 19 9.69 -8.73 -15.88
N LEU A 20 10.71 -9.03 -16.69
CA LEU A 20 11.91 -8.24 -16.83
C LEU A 20 12.03 -7.69 -18.26
N MET A 21 12.43 -6.44 -18.39
CA MET A 21 12.75 -5.81 -19.67
C MET A 21 14.17 -5.28 -19.64
N SER A 22 14.95 -5.60 -20.68
CA SER A 22 16.30 -5.11 -20.86
C SER A 22 16.76 -5.35 -22.31
N SER A 23 18.02 -5.02 -22.61
CA SER A 23 18.61 -5.37 -23.89
C SER A 23 18.68 -6.87 -24.10
N ALA A 24 18.62 -7.34 -25.35
CA ALA A 24 18.61 -8.75 -25.69
C ALA A 24 19.79 -9.57 -25.11
N PRO A 25 21.04 -9.05 -25.05
CA PRO A 25 22.14 -9.80 -24.41
C PRO A 25 21.92 -10.06 -22.93
N VAL A 26 21.35 -9.08 -22.21
CA VAL A 26 21.04 -9.21 -20.77
C VAL A 26 19.90 -10.21 -20.57
N ILE A 27 18.80 -10.07 -21.32
CA ILE A 27 17.65 -10.98 -21.20
C ILE A 27 18.05 -12.42 -21.52
N ARG A 28 18.87 -12.69 -22.53
CA ARG A 28 19.35 -14.06 -22.81
C ARG A 28 20.05 -14.70 -21.60
N LYS A 29 20.92 -13.95 -20.93
CA LYS A 29 21.64 -14.45 -19.73
C LYS A 29 20.67 -14.69 -18.55
N LEU A 30 19.73 -13.75 -18.34
CA LEU A 30 18.72 -13.88 -17.28
C LEU A 30 17.77 -15.05 -17.54
N THR A 31 17.37 -15.29 -18.78
CA THR A 31 16.54 -16.44 -19.16
C THR A 31 17.27 -17.76 -18.91
N ALA A 32 18.55 -17.85 -19.25
CA ALA A 32 19.35 -19.03 -18.97
C ALA A 32 19.45 -19.29 -17.45
N LEU A 33 19.75 -18.25 -16.66
CA LEU A 33 19.79 -18.34 -15.20
C LEU A 33 18.44 -18.75 -14.62
N HIS A 34 17.35 -18.12 -15.07
CA HIS A 34 15.99 -18.44 -14.64
C HIS A 34 15.62 -19.89 -14.92
N GLY A 35 16.03 -20.43 -16.08
CA GLY A 35 15.83 -21.85 -16.44
C GLY A 35 16.51 -22.82 -15.46
N HIS A 36 17.63 -22.45 -14.86
CA HIS A 36 18.29 -23.23 -13.81
C HIS A 36 17.63 -23.09 -12.42
N ILE A 37 16.97 -21.97 -12.14
CA ILE A 37 16.34 -21.71 -10.82
C ILE A 37 14.92 -22.27 -10.77
N LEU A 38 14.10 -21.98 -11.80
CA LEU A 38 12.66 -22.25 -11.81
C LEU A 38 12.18 -23.00 -13.05
N THR A 39 13.07 -23.38 -13.97
CA THR A 39 12.75 -23.98 -15.27
C THR A 39 11.99 -23.01 -16.17
N CYS A 40 10.70 -22.76 -15.90
CA CYS A 40 9.88 -21.77 -16.61
C CYS A 40 8.66 -21.36 -15.76
N VAL A 41 8.03 -20.25 -16.13
CA VAL A 41 6.71 -19.87 -15.62
C VAL A 41 5.67 -20.79 -16.29
N PRO A 42 4.67 -21.35 -15.56
CA PRO A 42 3.60 -22.16 -16.15
C PRO A 42 2.93 -21.46 -17.32
N SER A 43 2.72 -22.16 -18.44
CA SER A 43 2.19 -21.57 -19.67
C SER A 43 0.80 -20.95 -19.52
N MET A 44 -0.03 -21.53 -18.67
CA MET A 44 -1.35 -20.96 -18.34
C MET A 44 -1.25 -19.56 -17.68
N LEU A 45 -0.22 -19.34 -16.87
CA LEU A 45 0.02 -18.03 -16.24
C LEU A 45 0.54 -17.03 -17.26
N GLN A 46 1.35 -17.47 -18.22
CA GLN A 46 1.83 -16.62 -19.31
C GLN A 46 0.66 -16.14 -20.18
N ALA A 47 -0.23 -17.04 -20.58
CA ALA A 47 -1.43 -16.70 -21.35
C ALA A 47 -2.35 -15.70 -20.58
N ALA A 48 -2.50 -15.89 -19.27
CA ALA A 48 -3.24 -14.93 -18.44
C ALA A 48 -2.57 -13.54 -18.39
N CYS A 49 -1.22 -13.49 -18.41
CA CYS A 49 -0.50 -12.23 -18.46
C CYS A 49 -0.64 -11.50 -19.79
N GLU A 50 -0.70 -12.22 -20.93
CA GLU A 50 -1.00 -11.62 -22.24
C GLU A 50 -2.35 -10.92 -22.20
N THR A 51 -3.41 -11.61 -21.75
CA THR A 51 -4.73 -11.02 -21.56
C THR A 51 -4.72 -9.84 -20.60
N ALA A 52 -3.96 -9.92 -19.51
CA ALA A 52 -3.83 -8.82 -18.55
C ALA A 52 -3.23 -7.56 -19.18
N LEU A 53 -2.22 -7.70 -20.04
CA LEU A 53 -1.58 -6.55 -20.72
C LEU A 53 -2.53 -5.81 -21.66
N GLU A 54 -3.53 -6.49 -22.20
CA GLU A 54 -4.58 -5.92 -23.06
C GLU A 54 -5.76 -5.33 -22.24
N THR A 55 -5.84 -5.66 -20.96
CA THR A 55 -6.94 -5.23 -20.09
C THR A 55 -6.76 -3.78 -19.64
N ASP A 56 -7.78 -2.94 -19.83
CA ASP A 56 -7.80 -1.56 -19.33
C ASP A 56 -7.88 -1.54 -17.80
N THR A 57 -6.91 -0.91 -17.17
CA THR A 57 -6.84 -0.73 -15.71
C THR A 57 -7.41 0.61 -15.23
N ALA A 58 -7.93 1.46 -16.14
CA ALA A 58 -8.47 2.78 -15.79
C ALA A 58 -9.60 2.70 -14.74
N PRO A 59 -10.58 1.80 -14.81
CA PRO A 59 -11.63 1.72 -13.79
C PRO A 59 -11.11 1.42 -12.39
N MET A 60 -10.06 0.58 -12.28
CA MET A 60 -9.41 0.32 -10.98
C MET A 60 -8.68 1.57 -10.48
N ARG A 61 -7.94 2.26 -11.34
CA ARG A 61 -7.23 3.50 -10.98
C ARG A 61 -8.18 4.59 -10.51
N GLU A 62 -9.32 4.75 -11.17
CA GLU A 62 -10.36 5.70 -10.77
C GLU A 62 -10.92 5.37 -9.38
N THR A 63 -11.20 4.08 -9.12
CA THR A 63 -11.65 3.61 -7.81
C THR A 63 -10.63 3.97 -6.72
N TYR A 64 -9.35 3.71 -6.97
CA TYR A 64 -8.29 4.05 -6.02
C TYR A 64 -8.07 5.57 -5.88
N ALA A 65 -8.28 6.35 -6.93
CA ALA A 65 -8.24 7.80 -6.85
C ALA A 65 -9.32 8.36 -5.92
N LYS A 66 -10.55 7.83 -5.98
CA LYS A 66 -11.65 8.19 -5.06
C LYS A 66 -11.30 7.84 -3.61
N ARG A 67 -10.83 6.62 -3.36
CA ARG A 67 -10.40 6.16 -2.02
C ARG A 67 -9.25 7.00 -1.47
N ARG A 68 -8.26 7.34 -2.30
CA ARG A 68 -7.17 8.23 -1.93
C ARG A 68 -7.70 9.60 -1.50
N ALA A 69 -8.59 10.20 -2.28
CA ALA A 69 -9.17 11.50 -1.98
C ALA A 69 -9.95 11.48 -0.65
N LEU A 70 -10.72 10.41 -0.38
CA LEU A 70 -11.42 10.21 0.88
C LEU A 70 -10.43 10.17 2.05
N VAL A 71 -9.43 9.29 2.00
CA VAL A 71 -8.47 9.11 3.09
C VAL A 71 -7.70 10.39 3.36
N LEU A 72 -7.18 11.06 2.33
CA LEU A 72 -6.42 12.32 2.50
C LEU A 72 -7.28 13.43 3.11
N ARG A 73 -8.52 13.58 2.65
CA ARG A 73 -9.47 14.54 3.24
C ARG A 73 -9.70 14.28 4.73
N ARG A 74 -9.92 13.01 5.12
CA ARG A 74 -10.12 12.62 6.52
C ARG A 74 -8.85 12.85 7.37
N LEU A 75 -7.67 12.45 6.88
CA LEU A 75 -6.41 12.71 7.58
C LEU A 75 -6.17 14.20 7.80
N HIS A 76 -6.42 15.01 6.78
CA HIS A 76 -6.30 16.47 6.90
C HIS A 76 -7.29 17.05 7.93
N ALA A 77 -8.55 16.59 7.93
CA ALA A 77 -9.55 17.02 8.92
C ALA A 77 -9.15 16.69 10.36
N MET A 78 -8.46 15.56 10.58
CA MET A 78 -7.90 15.16 11.88
C MET A 78 -6.63 15.95 12.27
N GLY A 79 -6.10 16.80 11.37
CA GLY A 79 -4.87 17.57 11.57
C GLY A 79 -3.59 16.78 11.32
N LEU A 80 -3.68 15.64 10.64
CA LEU A 80 -2.51 14.85 10.26
C LEU A 80 -1.91 15.36 8.95
N CYS A 81 -0.62 15.73 8.99
CA CYS A 81 0.13 16.04 7.77
C CYS A 81 0.42 14.76 7.00
N CYS A 82 0.06 14.74 5.74
CA CYS A 82 0.31 13.61 4.84
C CYS A 82 0.64 14.13 3.43
N LEU A 83 1.78 13.72 2.89
CA LEU A 83 2.11 13.98 1.50
C LEU A 83 1.08 13.26 0.60
N ILE A 84 0.70 13.92 -0.49
CA ILE A 84 -0.22 13.34 -1.47
C ILE A 84 0.53 12.24 -2.24
N PRO A 85 0.14 10.96 -2.10
CA PRO A 85 0.80 9.90 -2.84
C PRO A 85 0.43 9.98 -4.33
N GLU A 86 1.44 10.00 -5.20
CA GLU A 86 1.24 10.00 -6.65
C GLU A 86 0.95 8.60 -7.21
N GLY A 87 1.25 7.56 -6.45
CA GLY A 87 1.03 6.17 -6.82
C GLY A 87 0.74 5.26 -5.63
N ALA A 88 0.63 3.97 -5.90
CA ALA A 88 0.28 2.94 -4.93
C ALA A 88 -1.10 3.16 -4.28
N PHE A 89 -1.36 2.53 -3.14
CA PHE A 89 -2.62 2.62 -2.38
C PHE A 89 -2.33 2.77 -0.87
N TYR A 90 -1.30 3.58 -0.55
CA TYR A 90 -0.88 3.87 0.83
C TYR A 90 -0.87 5.37 1.08
N ALA A 91 -1.33 5.78 2.26
CA ALA A 91 -1.07 7.07 2.87
C ALA A 91 -0.02 6.92 3.97
N PHE A 92 0.80 7.96 4.17
CA PHE A 92 1.91 7.93 5.13
C PHE A 92 1.91 9.19 6.00
N PRO A 93 0.88 9.35 6.88
CA PRO A 93 0.73 10.53 7.73
C PRO A 93 1.78 10.59 8.83
N ASP A 94 2.13 11.82 9.18
CA ASP A 94 2.98 12.17 10.31
C ASP A 94 2.19 12.09 11.63
N ILE A 95 2.71 11.34 12.60
CA ILE A 95 2.12 11.14 13.93
C ILE A 95 2.96 11.72 15.06
N ARG A 96 4.05 12.45 14.76
CA ARG A 96 4.99 12.99 15.78
C ARG A 96 4.29 13.88 16.81
N ALA A 97 3.20 14.54 16.41
CA ALA A 97 2.41 15.37 17.31
C ALA A 97 1.82 14.60 18.51
N PHE A 98 1.73 13.27 18.44
CA PHE A 98 1.18 12.45 19.53
C PHE A 98 2.23 11.94 20.53
N GLY A 99 3.51 12.15 20.27
CA GLY A 99 4.61 11.81 21.20
C GLY A 99 4.86 10.33 21.42
N LEU A 100 4.29 9.46 20.57
CA LEU A 100 4.51 8.02 20.56
C LEU A 100 5.47 7.66 19.42
N CYS A 101 6.32 6.64 19.65
CA CYS A 101 7.00 6.02 18.53
C CYS A 101 5.99 5.29 17.62
N SER A 102 6.34 5.10 16.35
CA SER A 102 5.42 4.54 15.35
C SER A 102 4.93 3.13 15.69
N GLU A 103 5.77 2.32 16.36
CA GLU A 103 5.39 0.98 16.81
C GLU A 103 4.36 1.04 17.94
N ALA A 104 4.63 1.82 19.00
CA ALA A 104 3.69 1.97 20.11
C ALA A 104 2.35 2.55 19.65
N PHE A 105 2.38 3.52 18.71
CA PHE A 105 1.17 4.06 18.10
C PHE A 105 0.35 2.97 17.40
N CYS A 106 0.98 2.15 16.55
CA CYS A 106 0.29 1.08 15.81
C CYS A 106 -0.25 -0.01 16.74
N LEU A 107 0.49 -0.39 17.79
CA LEU A 107 0.03 -1.37 18.78
C LEU A 107 -1.18 -0.86 19.55
N ARG A 108 -1.15 0.39 19.99
CA ARG A 108 -2.31 1.00 20.66
C ARG A 108 -3.49 1.16 19.71
N LEU A 109 -3.26 1.60 18.48
CA LEU A 109 -4.30 1.80 17.47
C LEU A 109 -5.07 0.49 17.19
N ILE A 110 -4.37 -0.64 17.07
CA ILE A 110 -5.03 -1.93 16.85
C ILE A 110 -5.74 -2.43 18.12
N ALA A 111 -5.14 -2.26 19.30
CA ALA A 111 -5.70 -2.72 20.56
C ALA A 111 -6.94 -1.91 20.99
N GLU A 112 -6.92 -0.58 20.82
CA GLU A 112 -7.93 0.34 21.33
C GLU A 112 -9.01 0.70 20.30
N ALA A 113 -8.65 0.74 19.01
CA ALA A 113 -9.57 1.13 17.93
C ALA A 113 -9.85 0.03 16.90
N GLY A 114 -9.11 -1.09 16.94
CA GLY A 114 -9.27 -2.18 15.96
C GLY A 114 -8.89 -1.75 14.53
N VAL A 115 -7.97 -0.80 14.39
CA VAL A 115 -7.45 -0.31 13.10
C VAL A 115 -5.99 -0.72 12.96
N ALA A 116 -5.68 -1.45 11.90
CA ALA A 116 -4.32 -1.88 11.61
C ALA A 116 -3.60 -0.86 10.72
N ALA A 117 -2.41 -0.44 11.15
CA ALA A 117 -1.47 0.35 10.38
C ALA A 117 -0.06 -0.27 10.51
N VAL A 118 0.87 0.14 9.67
CA VAL A 118 2.25 -0.34 9.73
C VAL A 118 3.16 0.78 10.22
N PRO A 119 4.01 0.52 11.23
CA PRO A 119 4.94 1.52 11.74
C PRO A 119 5.87 2.07 10.65
N GLY A 120 6.11 3.36 10.66
CA GLY A 120 7.04 4.01 9.73
C GLY A 120 8.49 3.57 9.93
N SER A 121 8.85 3.15 11.13
CA SER A 121 10.15 2.55 11.43
C SER A 121 10.47 1.33 10.54
N CYS A 122 9.47 0.53 10.15
CA CYS A 122 9.61 -0.56 9.19
C CYS A 122 10.08 -0.09 7.79
N PHE A 123 10.00 1.21 7.51
CA PHE A 123 10.39 1.85 6.25
C PHE A 123 11.52 2.87 6.46
N GLY A 124 12.22 2.81 7.60
CA GLY A 124 13.30 3.74 7.95
C GLY A 124 12.84 5.16 8.28
N THR A 125 11.54 5.39 8.51
CA THR A 125 10.97 6.73 8.76
C THR A 125 10.14 6.72 10.03
N GLU A 126 10.80 6.99 11.16
CA GLU A 126 10.12 7.10 12.45
C GLU A 126 9.18 8.31 12.48
N GLY A 127 8.16 8.25 13.35
CA GLY A 127 7.16 9.31 13.50
C GLY A 127 6.08 9.34 12.41
N HIS A 128 6.02 8.32 11.57
CA HIS A 128 4.98 8.12 10.55
C HIS A 128 4.33 6.75 10.68
N VAL A 129 3.15 6.60 10.10
CA VAL A 129 2.49 5.29 9.97
C VAL A 129 1.96 5.09 8.55
N ARG A 130 2.00 3.86 8.05
CA ARG A 130 1.46 3.54 6.73
C ARG A 130 0.04 2.99 6.85
N ILE A 131 -0.89 3.67 6.22
CA ILE A 131 -2.30 3.28 6.12
C ILE A 131 -2.58 2.83 4.69
N SER A 132 -3.16 1.65 4.52
CA SER A 132 -3.60 1.13 3.22
C SER A 132 -5.06 1.53 2.95
N TYR A 133 -5.36 1.96 1.72
CA TYR A 133 -6.74 2.21 1.28
C TYR A 133 -7.21 1.21 0.21
N CYS A 134 -6.75 -0.05 0.29
CA CYS A 134 -7.12 -1.11 -0.63
C CYS A 134 -8.42 -1.86 -0.27
N CYS A 135 -9.17 -1.42 0.72
CA CYS A 135 -10.46 -2.00 1.11
C CYS A 135 -11.66 -1.17 0.58
N GLY A 136 -12.88 -1.69 0.76
CA GLY A 136 -14.09 -1.00 0.33
C GLY A 136 -14.33 0.33 1.06
N GLU A 137 -15.05 1.26 0.43
CA GLU A 137 -15.26 2.64 0.91
C GLU A 137 -15.87 2.67 2.31
N GLN A 138 -16.92 1.89 2.56
CA GLN A 138 -17.53 1.79 3.89
C GLN A 138 -16.56 1.32 4.99
N THR A 139 -15.62 0.41 4.63
CA THR A 139 -14.60 -0.05 5.57
C THR A 139 -13.57 1.03 5.83
N LEU A 140 -13.22 1.81 4.80
CA LEU A 140 -12.35 2.97 4.95
C LEU A 140 -12.96 4.03 5.84
N GLU A 141 -14.23 4.40 5.62
CA GLU A 141 -14.93 5.37 6.46
C GLU A 141 -14.96 4.95 7.92
N ARG A 142 -15.40 3.72 8.19
CA ARG A 142 -15.38 3.18 9.57
C ARG A 142 -13.98 3.15 10.18
N GLY A 143 -12.96 2.84 9.38
CA GLY A 143 -11.56 2.87 9.82
C GLY A 143 -11.11 4.29 10.16
N MET A 144 -11.48 5.28 9.35
CA MET A 144 -11.17 6.68 9.61
C MET A 144 -11.91 7.22 10.85
N ASP A 145 -13.18 6.86 11.06
CA ASP A 145 -13.94 7.25 12.25
C ASP A 145 -13.28 6.72 13.53
N ARG A 146 -12.84 5.46 13.51
CA ARG A 146 -12.14 4.84 14.64
C ARG A 146 -10.76 5.46 14.87
N LEU A 147 -10.04 5.78 13.81
CA LEU A 147 -8.77 6.49 13.92
C LEU A 147 -8.97 7.87 14.54
N GLU A 148 -9.97 8.63 14.09
CA GLU A 148 -10.29 9.94 14.64
C GLU A 148 -10.59 9.89 16.14
N ALA A 149 -11.47 8.98 16.56
CA ALA A 149 -11.78 8.77 17.98
C ALA A 149 -10.53 8.41 18.82
N PHE A 150 -9.66 7.57 18.28
CA PHE A 150 -8.40 7.22 18.91
C PHE A 150 -7.46 8.44 19.07
N LEU A 151 -7.34 9.27 18.03
CA LEU A 151 -6.51 10.47 18.06
C LEU A 151 -7.03 11.49 19.07
N GLU A 152 -8.35 11.67 19.19
CA GLU A 152 -8.95 12.54 20.19
C GLU A 152 -8.66 12.05 21.61
N LYS A 153 -8.75 10.75 21.86
CA LYS A 153 -8.35 10.15 23.14
C LYS A 153 -6.88 10.45 23.47
N LEU A 154 -5.96 10.27 22.51
CA LEU A 154 -4.53 10.59 22.71
C LEU A 154 -4.31 12.06 23.02
N LYS A 155 -5.05 12.97 22.39
CA LYS A 155 -4.98 14.41 22.69
C LYS A 155 -5.43 14.73 24.11
N GLN A 156 -6.47 14.05 24.60
CA GLN A 156 -6.97 14.23 25.98
C GLN A 156 -5.97 13.72 27.01
N GLU A 157 -5.38 12.54 26.83
CA GLU A 157 -4.36 11.96 27.71
C GLU A 157 -3.13 12.86 27.87
N ARG A 158 -2.79 13.65 26.87
CA ARG A 158 -1.65 14.57 26.90
C ARG A 158 -1.94 15.93 27.58
N ARG A 159 -3.21 16.25 27.82
CA ARG A 159 -3.62 17.48 28.50
C ARG A 159 -3.79 17.31 30.00
N THR A 160 -3.87 16.05 30.47
CA THR A 160 -3.89 15.65 31.87
C THR A 160 -2.49 15.34 32.38
#